data_27f83d76f5ea3ae6482e50ca1d5de68f
#
_entry.id   27f83d76f5ea3ae6482e50ca1d5de68f
#
_cell.length_a   1.000
_cell.length_b   1.000
_cell.length_c   1.000
_cell.angle_alpha   90.00
_cell.angle_beta   90.00
_cell.angle_gamma   90.00
#
_symmetry.space_group_name_H-M   'P 1'
#
loop_
_entity.id
_entity.type
_entity.pdbx_description
1 polymer ?
#
loop_
_entity_poly.entity_id
_entity_poly.type
_entity_poly.pdbx_seq_one_letter_code
_entity_poly.pdbx_strand_id
1 'polypeptide(L)'
;MKKRTKVIIGIGLSLLILVLGGLGFAGNYFYTLAIDAHSDKSVVFGNEEEDPKAVQASKDSYNEMMARDTKDVWMKNKDGYRLHAYEINQTGNKWIIVVHGYISEAKNMAEVANHFAEQGYRVLVPDLRSHGQSEGDSIGMGAWDSEDIVEWSKYILKQDSAASIALYGVSMGASTVMMASGNEQLPKAVKVAVEDCGYTSAWDEFSFQLDDLFGLPSFPALDAANFVTKLRAGYDLKDADALAAVKKKKIPMLFIHGDADDFVPTDMVYPLYKAAAGEKELMIVKGAGHGKSREIDPLAYWRKVDSYLGKYL
;
A
#
# COMPACT_ATOMS: atom_id res chain seq x y z
N MET A 1 -25.10 -35.79 37.86
CA MET A 1 -25.49 -35.29 36.52
C MET A 1 -26.13 -36.42 35.73
N LYS A 2 -27.38 -36.26 35.25
CA LYS A 2 -28.11 -37.33 34.54
C LYS A 2 -27.42 -37.68 33.21
N LYS A 3 -27.43 -38.95 32.80
CA LYS A 3 -26.76 -39.47 31.58
C LYS A 3 -27.10 -38.63 30.34
N ARG A 4 -28.31 -38.17 30.18
CA ARG A 4 -28.74 -37.26 29.10
C ARG A 4 -28.01 -35.92 29.10
N THR A 5 -27.79 -35.30 30.26
CA THR A 5 -27.03 -34.06 30.41
C THR A 5 -25.58 -34.17 29.94
N LYS A 6 -24.92 -35.30 30.27
CA LYS A 6 -23.53 -35.58 29.81
C LYS A 6 -23.47 -35.73 28.29
N VAL A 7 -24.46 -36.38 27.66
CA VAL A 7 -24.53 -36.56 26.21
C VAL A 7 -24.74 -35.21 25.51
N ILE A 8 -25.66 -34.37 26.01
CA ILE A 8 -25.90 -33.02 25.44
C ILE A 8 -24.65 -32.15 25.54
N ILE A 9 -23.97 -32.16 26.70
CA ILE A 9 -22.71 -31.40 26.86
C ILE A 9 -21.64 -31.94 25.91
N GLY A 10 -21.52 -33.28 25.75
CA GLY A 10 -20.57 -33.87 24.81
C GLY A 10 -20.81 -33.44 23.36
N ILE A 11 -22.08 -33.48 22.90
CA ILE A 11 -22.46 -33.02 21.55
C ILE A 11 -22.13 -31.53 21.38
N GLY A 12 -22.52 -30.70 22.36
CA GLY A 12 -22.21 -29.25 22.32
C GLY A 12 -20.72 -28.96 22.25
N LEU A 13 -19.91 -29.68 23.00
CA LEU A 13 -18.44 -29.56 22.99
C LEU A 13 -17.85 -29.99 21.63
N SER A 14 -18.34 -31.10 21.07
CA SER A 14 -17.91 -31.55 19.74
C SER A 14 -18.26 -30.58 18.64
N LEU A 15 -19.47 -30.02 18.67
CA LEU A 15 -19.87 -28.96 17.70
C LEU A 15 -19.01 -27.71 17.85
N LEU A 16 -18.72 -27.28 19.08
CA LEU A 16 -17.84 -26.14 19.34
C LEU A 16 -16.43 -26.38 18.78
N ILE A 17 -15.87 -27.57 18.99
CA ILE A 17 -14.54 -27.92 18.46
C ILE A 17 -14.54 -27.91 16.93
N LEU A 18 -15.61 -28.42 16.28
CA LEU A 18 -15.73 -28.41 14.83
C LEU A 18 -15.83 -26.98 14.28
N VAL A 19 -16.61 -26.11 14.93
CA VAL A 19 -16.74 -24.69 14.54
C VAL A 19 -15.39 -23.96 14.69
N LEU A 20 -14.74 -24.11 15.84
CA LEU A 20 -13.43 -23.48 16.09
C LEU A 20 -12.34 -24.02 15.14
N GLY A 21 -12.36 -25.31 14.83
CA GLY A 21 -11.47 -25.92 13.84
C GLY A 21 -11.72 -25.37 12.44
N GLY A 22 -12.98 -25.22 12.04
CA GLY A 22 -13.37 -24.61 10.75
C GLY A 22 -12.97 -23.15 10.64
N LEU A 23 -13.19 -22.34 11.70
CA LEU A 23 -12.75 -20.95 11.74
C LEU A 23 -11.23 -20.83 11.72
N GLY A 24 -10.50 -21.70 12.44
CA GLY A 24 -9.04 -21.72 12.41
C GLY A 24 -8.50 -22.05 11.02
N PHE A 25 -9.13 -23.01 10.32
CA PHE A 25 -8.77 -23.35 8.94
C PHE A 25 -9.05 -22.18 7.98
N ALA A 26 -10.25 -21.60 8.03
CA ALA A 26 -10.62 -20.45 7.19
C ALA A 26 -9.73 -19.24 7.46
N GLY A 27 -9.47 -18.93 8.74
CA GLY A 27 -8.57 -17.85 9.13
C GLY A 27 -7.15 -18.04 8.59
N ASN A 28 -6.61 -19.26 8.69
CA ASN A 28 -5.29 -19.54 8.11
C ASN A 28 -5.30 -19.51 6.58
N TYR A 29 -6.37 -19.95 5.93
CA TYR A 29 -6.51 -19.88 4.48
C TYR A 29 -6.47 -18.44 4.00
N PHE A 30 -7.30 -17.55 4.56
CA PHE A 30 -7.35 -16.14 4.15
C PHE A 30 -6.08 -15.38 4.55
N TYR A 31 -5.47 -15.69 5.70
CA TYR A 31 -4.15 -15.16 6.03
C TYR A 31 -3.12 -15.53 4.96
N THR A 32 -3.05 -16.82 4.60
CA THR A 32 -2.09 -17.30 3.59
C THR A 32 -2.37 -16.63 2.24
N LEU A 33 -3.65 -16.54 1.85
CA LEU A 33 -4.04 -15.91 0.60
C LEU A 33 -3.65 -14.43 0.52
N ALA A 34 -3.86 -13.65 1.58
CA ALA A 34 -3.76 -12.19 1.55
C ALA A 34 -2.47 -11.64 2.17
N ILE A 35 -1.97 -12.24 3.23
CA ILE A 35 -0.92 -11.65 4.09
C ILE A 35 0.43 -12.35 3.96
N ASP A 36 0.45 -13.67 3.78
CA ASP A 36 1.70 -14.43 3.59
C ASP A 36 2.37 -14.00 2.27
N ALA A 37 3.55 -13.39 2.34
CA ALA A 37 4.23 -12.81 1.18
C ALA A 37 4.68 -13.86 0.14
N HIS A 38 4.84 -15.12 0.58
CA HIS A 38 5.38 -16.20 -0.24
C HIS A 38 4.30 -17.10 -0.87
N SER A 39 3.02 -16.83 -0.60
CA SER A 39 1.91 -17.59 -1.15
C SER A 39 1.54 -17.16 -2.57
N ASP A 40 0.94 -18.09 -3.31
CA ASP A 40 0.36 -17.80 -4.63
C ASP A 40 -0.84 -16.85 -4.49
N LYS A 41 -0.84 -15.77 -5.27
CA LYS A 41 -1.86 -14.73 -5.31
C LYS A 41 -2.79 -14.82 -6.53
N SER A 42 -2.70 -15.88 -7.33
CA SER A 42 -3.49 -16.08 -8.55
C SER A 42 -5.01 -16.04 -8.30
N VAL A 43 -5.46 -16.41 -7.10
CA VAL A 43 -6.88 -16.30 -6.70
C VAL A 43 -7.35 -14.84 -6.65
N VAL A 44 -6.47 -13.91 -6.31
CA VAL A 44 -6.79 -12.48 -6.17
C VAL A 44 -6.72 -11.76 -7.52
N PHE A 45 -5.72 -12.08 -8.34
CA PHE A 45 -5.43 -11.36 -9.59
C PHE A 45 -5.81 -12.11 -10.85
N GLY A 46 -6.32 -13.36 -10.72
CA GLY A 46 -6.56 -14.24 -11.85
C GLY A 46 -5.25 -14.79 -12.44
N ASN A 47 -5.41 -15.59 -13.51
CA ASN A 47 -4.30 -16.14 -14.30
C ASN A 47 -4.29 -15.48 -15.69
N GLU A 48 -4.66 -14.22 -15.80
CA GLU A 48 -4.61 -13.53 -17.09
C GLU A 48 -3.14 -13.38 -17.52
N GLU A 49 -2.86 -13.75 -18.77
CA GLU A 49 -1.55 -13.48 -19.35
C GLU A 49 -1.36 -11.97 -19.46
N GLU A 50 -0.27 -11.47 -18.86
CA GLU A 50 0.09 -10.05 -18.98
C GLU A 50 0.27 -9.68 -20.46
N ASP A 51 -0.23 -8.52 -20.86
CA ASP A 51 0.00 -8.01 -22.23
C ASP A 51 1.51 -7.91 -22.50
N PRO A 52 2.03 -8.63 -23.50
CA PRO A 52 3.46 -8.61 -23.81
C PRO A 52 4.02 -7.21 -24.06
N LYS A 53 3.17 -6.27 -24.52
CA LYS A 53 3.56 -4.87 -24.72
C LYS A 53 3.73 -4.14 -23.38
N ALA A 54 2.82 -4.38 -22.43
CA ALA A 54 2.93 -3.80 -21.09
C ALA A 54 4.17 -4.33 -20.36
N VAL A 55 4.43 -5.64 -20.47
CA VAL A 55 5.66 -6.27 -19.94
C VAL A 55 6.92 -5.64 -20.56
N GLN A 56 6.94 -5.44 -21.88
CA GLN A 56 8.09 -4.82 -22.54
C GLN A 56 8.26 -3.36 -22.11
N ALA A 57 7.18 -2.57 -22.07
CA ALA A 57 7.23 -1.18 -21.63
C ALA A 57 7.75 -1.04 -20.18
N SER A 58 7.34 -1.94 -19.29
CA SER A 58 7.85 -2.00 -17.91
C SER A 58 9.36 -2.29 -17.88
N LYS A 59 9.84 -3.24 -18.69
CA LYS A 59 11.27 -3.55 -18.82
C LYS A 59 12.07 -2.37 -19.38
N ASP A 60 11.53 -1.69 -20.38
CA ASP A 60 12.19 -0.54 -21.00
C ASP A 60 12.29 0.61 -19.99
N SER A 61 11.22 0.90 -19.24
CA SER A 61 11.23 1.90 -18.16
C SER A 61 12.24 1.56 -17.05
N TYR A 62 12.33 0.27 -16.67
CA TYR A 62 13.32 -0.17 -15.70
C TYR A 62 14.76 0.01 -16.22
N ASN A 63 15.02 -0.38 -17.47
CA ASN A 63 16.34 -0.19 -18.09
C ASN A 63 16.71 1.29 -18.18
N GLU A 64 15.77 2.16 -18.50
CA GLU A 64 15.96 3.60 -18.51
C GLU A 64 16.28 4.13 -17.10
N MET A 65 15.53 3.71 -16.09
CA MET A 65 15.80 4.07 -14.69
C MET A 65 17.23 3.66 -14.28
N MET A 66 17.65 2.44 -14.63
CA MET A 66 18.98 1.93 -14.31
C MET A 66 20.09 2.56 -15.12
N ALA A 67 19.80 3.13 -16.29
CA ALA A 67 20.77 3.88 -17.10
C ALA A 67 21.06 5.30 -16.54
N ARG A 68 20.24 5.80 -15.62
CA ARG A 68 20.46 7.04 -14.87
C ARG A 68 21.53 6.81 -13.78
N ASP A 69 21.94 7.82 -13.03
CA ASP A 69 22.76 7.66 -11.80
C ASP A 69 21.92 7.01 -10.69
N THR A 70 21.58 5.75 -10.89
CA THR A 70 20.74 4.94 -9.99
C THR A 70 21.59 3.99 -9.16
N LYS A 71 21.30 3.91 -7.87
CA LYS A 71 21.99 3.03 -6.91
C LYS A 71 20.99 2.17 -6.15
N ASP A 72 21.41 0.93 -5.86
CA ASP A 72 20.79 0.12 -4.81
C ASP A 72 21.20 0.66 -3.45
N VAL A 73 20.23 0.99 -2.63
CA VAL A 73 20.46 1.46 -1.26
C VAL A 73 19.72 0.61 -0.27
N TRP A 74 20.27 0.51 0.93
CA TRP A 74 19.76 -0.37 1.96
C TRP A 74 19.68 0.37 3.29
N MET A 75 18.60 0.15 4.02
CA MET A 75 18.55 0.55 5.42
C MET A 75 18.10 -0.62 6.28
N LYS A 76 18.43 -0.57 7.56
CA LYS A 76 17.87 -1.46 8.58
C LYS A 76 16.81 -0.70 9.34
N ASN A 77 15.56 -1.18 9.32
CA ASN A 77 14.47 -0.53 10.02
C ASN A 77 14.51 -0.82 11.53
N LYS A 78 13.60 -0.21 12.29
CA LYS A 78 13.51 -0.37 13.75
C LYS A 78 13.24 -1.81 14.21
N ASP A 79 12.59 -2.62 13.37
CA ASP A 79 12.24 -4.03 13.64
C ASP A 79 13.37 -5.00 13.24
N GLY A 80 14.44 -4.47 12.67
CA GLY A 80 15.64 -5.24 12.31
C GLY A 80 15.66 -5.76 10.88
N TYR A 81 14.63 -5.55 10.07
CA TYR A 81 14.60 -5.94 8.66
C TYR A 81 15.53 -5.07 7.80
N ARG A 82 16.22 -5.70 6.87
CA ARG A 82 16.93 -4.99 5.80
C ARG A 82 15.95 -4.66 4.70
N LEU A 83 15.79 -3.36 4.45
CA LEU A 83 14.92 -2.83 3.40
C LEU A 83 15.77 -2.27 2.27
N HIS A 84 15.35 -2.57 1.05
CA HIS A 84 15.96 -2.14 -0.20
C HIS A 84 15.22 -0.95 -0.80
N ALA A 85 15.93 -0.09 -1.54
CA ALA A 85 15.36 0.90 -2.44
C ALA A 85 16.30 1.19 -3.61
N TYR A 86 15.76 1.63 -4.74
CA TYR A 86 16.53 2.34 -5.76
C TYR A 86 16.56 3.83 -5.44
N GLU A 87 17.74 4.42 -5.55
CA GLU A 87 17.94 5.87 -5.40
C GLU A 87 18.48 6.45 -6.71
N ILE A 88 17.69 7.34 -7.36
CA ILE A 88 18.12 8.08 -8.54
C ILE A 88 18.66 9.42 -8.07
N ASN A 89 19.98 9.64 -8.28
CA ASN A 89 20.61 10.89 -7.93
C ASN A 89 20.33 11.97 -8.97
N GLN A 90 20.06 13.16 -8.47
CA GLN A 90 19.94 14.39 -9.24
C GLN A 90 20.59 15.54 -8.47
N THR A 91 20.82 16.67 -9.14
CA THR A 91 21.26 17.89 -8.47
C THR A 91 20.08 18.56 -7.77
N GLY A 92 20.32 19.14 -6.59
CA GLY A 92 19.27 19.84 -5.82
C GLY A 92 18.79 19.04 -4.60
N ASN A 93 17.83 19.62 -3.90
CA ASN A 93 17.32 19.13 -2.63
C ASN A 93 15.84 18.71 -2.69
N LYS A 94 15.25 18.65 -3.88
CA LYS A 94 13.88 18.14 -4.06
C LYS A 94 13.92 16.63 -4.18
N TRP A 95 13.25 15.97 -3.25
CA TRP A 95 13.14 14.53 -3.20
C TRP A 95 11.71 14.05 -3.36
N ILE A 96 11.55 12.86 -3.90
CA ILE A 96 10.29 12.15 -3.89
C ILE A 96 10.50 10.67 -3.54
N ILE A 97 9.64 10.15 -2.66
CA ILE A 97 9.56 8.72 -2.36
C ILE A 97 8.38 8.16 -3.14
N VAL A 98 8.63 7.18 -4.02
CA VAL A 98 7.63 6.55 -4.90
C VAL A 98 7.32 5.16 -4.39
N VAL A 99 6.08 4.92 -3.95
CA VAL A 99 5.67 3.74 -3.19
C VAL A 99 4.74 2.86 -4.01
N HIS A 100 5.13 1.60 -4.21
CA HIS A 100 4.41 0.62 -5.01
C HIS A 100 3.20 0.03 -4.30
N GLY A 101 2.32 -0.67 -5.06
CA GLY A 101 1.13 -1.35 -4.58
C GLY A 101 1.39 -2.76 -4.04
N TYR A 102 0.28 -3.44 -3.67
CA TYR A 102 0.26 -4.83 -3.19
C TYR A 102 0.86 -5.78 -4.23
N ILE A 103 1.68 -6.73 -3.77
CA ILE A 103 2.46 -7.71 -4.57
C ILE A 103 3.25 -7.13 -5.76
N SER A 104 3.52 -5.83 -5.74
CA SER A 104 4.40 -5.16 -6.67
C SER A 104 5.80 -4.98 -6.04
N GLU A 105 6.68 -4.30 -6.72
CA GLU A 105 8.05 -4.03 -6.24
C GLU A 105 8.58 -2.72 -6.85
N ALA A 106 9.66 -2.20 -6.31
CA ALA A 106 10.25 -0.92 -6.72
C ALA A 106 10.49 -0.80 -8.22
N LYS A 107 10.97 -1.86 -8.88
CA LYS A 107 11.22 -1.84 -10.33
C LYS A 107 9.97 -1.58 -11.17
N ASN A 108 8.79 -1.95 -10.69
CA ASN A 108 7.53 -1.74 -11.39
C ASN A 108 7.07 -0.27 -11.32
N MET A 109 7.70 0.55 -10.48
CA MET A 109 7.48 1.99 -10.39
C MET A 109 8.46 2.79 -11.25
N ALA A 110 9.25 2.14 -12.10
CA ALA A 110 10.31 2.77 -12.89
C ALA A 110 9.80 3.87 -13.82
N GLU A 111 8.63 3.69 -14.47
CA GLU A 111 8.00 4.73 -15.29
C GLU A 111 7.75 6.01 -14.48
N VAL A 112 7.14 5.87 -13.30
CA VAL A 112 6.85 6.98 -12.38
C VAL A 112 8.15 7.61 -11.87
N ALA A 113 9.13 6.78 -11.55
CA ALA A 113 10.44 7.24 -11.08
C ALA A 113 11.18 8.05 -12.16
N ASN A 114 11.14 7.59 -13.42
CA ASN A 114 11.71 8.31 -14.56
C ASN A 114 11.03 9.65 -14.77
N HIS A 115 9.69 9.71 -14.73
CA HIS A 115 8.96 10.97 -14.83
C HIS A 115 9.45 11.99 -13.80
N PHE A 116 9.53 11.62 -12.53
CA PHE A 116 9.99 12.55 -11.49
C PHE A 116 11.48 12.91 -11.62
N ALA A 117 12.33 11.97 -12.06
CA ALA A 117 13.71 12.26 -12.33
C ALA A 117 13.87 13.29 -13.47
N GLU A 118 13.04 13.23 -14.51
CA GLU A 118 12.99 14.22 -15.60
C GLU A 118 12.51 15.60 -15.13
N GLN A 119 11.65 15.64 -14.09
CA GLN A 119 11.26 16.88 -13.43
C GLN A 119 12.34 17.42 -12.45
N GLY A 120 13.50 16.75 -12.36
CA GLY A 120 14.63 17.18 -11.53
C GLY A 120 14.56 16.78 -10.07
N TYR A 121 13.69 15.80 -9.71
CA TYR A 121 13.67 15.23 -8.37
C TYR A 121 14.78 14.20 -8.18
N ARG A 122 15.38 14.16 -7.02
CA ARG A 122 16.02 12.96 -6.51
C ARG A 122 14.93 11.97 -6.10
N VAL A 123 15.01 10.75 -6.61
CA VAL A 123 13.92 9.78 -6.43
C VAL A 123 14.38 8.62 -5.57
N LEU A 124 13.60 8.27 -4.57
CA LEU A 124 13.77 7.04 -3.80
C LEU A 124 12.57 6.13 -4.06
N VAL A 125 12.84 4.91 -4.52
CA VAL A 125 11.82 3.91 -4.84
C VAL A 125 12.05 2.70 -3.95
N PRO A 126 11.43 2.63 -2.75
CA PRO A 126 11.62 1.49 -1.86
C PRO A 126 10.86 0.26 -2.33
N ASP A 127 11.46 -0.91 -2.15
CA ASP A 127 10.71 -2.13 -1.97
C ASP A 127 10.10 -2.12 -0.57
N LEU A 128 8.78 -2.18 -0.48
CA LEU A 128 8.10 -2.26 0.80
C LEU A 128 8.46 -3.56 1.51
N ARG A 129 8.30 -3.61 2.82
CA ARG A 129 8.53 -4.81 3.63
C ARG A 129 7.84 -6.03 3.02
N SER A 130 8.55 -7.15 2.93
CA SER A 130 8.08 -8.40 2.31
C SER A 130 7.86 -8.37 0.80
N HIS A 131 8.38 -7.35 0.11
CA HIS A 131 8.31 -7.22 -1.35
C HIS A 131 9.71 -7.03 -1.95
N GLY A 132 9.85 -7.37 -3.24
CA GLY A 132 11.08 -7.18 -4.01
C GLY A 132 12.30 -7.76 -3.32
N GLN A 133 13.29 -6.92 -3.03
CA GLN A 133 14.53 -7.32 -2.34
C GLN A 133 14.50 -7.05 -0.82
N SER A 134 13.43 -6.45 -0.30
CA SER A 134 13.26 -6.19 1.13
C SER A 134 12.91 -7.45 1.91
N GLU A 135 13.47 -7.58 3.12
CA GLU A 135 13.15 -8.69 4.03
C GLU A 135 11.74 -8.59 4.59
N GLY A 136 11.19 -9.76 4.98
CA GLY A 136 9.90 -9.93 5.63
C GLY A 136 9.14 -11.13 5.08
N ASP A 137 8.17 -11.63 5.85
CA ASP A 137 7.37 -12.81 5.52
C ASP A 137 5.87 -12.50 5.44
N SER A 138 5.46 -11.30 5.84
CA SER A 138 4.06 -10.89 5.89
C SER A 138 3.87 -9.48 5.37
N ILE A 139 2.85 -9.31 4.53
CA ILE A 139 2.49 -8.02 3.94
C ILE A 139 1.81 -7.15 4.98
N GLY A 140 2.29 -5.92 5.18
CA GLY A 140 1.84 -5.02 6.24
C GLY A 140 0.58 -4.22 5.91
N MET A 141 0.11 -4.25 4.67
CA MET A 141 -1.05 -3.49 4.18
C MET A 141 -1.00 -1.99 4.55
N GLY A 142 0.20 -1.43 4.59
CA GLY A 142 0.44 -0.04 4.96
C GLY A 142 0.65 0.21 6.45
N ALA A 143 0.25 -0.68 7.35
CA ALA A 143 0.44 -0.47 8.79
C ALA A 143 1.93 -0.30 9.14
N TRP A 144 2.74 -1.30 8.84
CA TRP A 144 4.19 -1.22 9.07
C TRP A 144 4.92 -0.43 7.98
N ASP A 145 4.43 -0.56 6.74
CA ASP A 145 5.03 0.10 5.59
C ASP A 145 5.07 1.62 5.76
N SER A 146 4.04 2.21 6.37
CA SER A 146 3.99 3.64 6.67
C SER A 146 5.08 4.09 7.65
N GLU A 147 5.43 3.24 8.62
CA GLU A 147 6.53 3.49 9.55
C GLU A 147 7.89 3.39 8.81
N ASP A 148 8.02 2.42 7.90
CA ASP A 148 9.23 2.28 7.07
C ASP A 148 9.39 3.49 6.12
N ILE A 149 8.31 4.08 5.59
CA ILE A 149 8.36 5.34 4.82
C ILE A 149 8.85 6.52 5.68
N VAL A 150 8.44 6.59 6.95
CA VAL A 150 8.98 7.58 7.89
C VAL A 150 10.49 7.37 8.10
N GLU A 151 10.95 6.11 8.20
CA GLU A 151 12.39 5.78 8.32
C GLU A 151 13.16 6.11 7.04
N TRP A 152 12.62 5.85 5.86
CA TRP A 152 13.20 6.27 4.57
C TRP A 152 13.29 7.79 4.45
N SER A 153 12.30 8.52 4.96
CA SER A 153 12.36 9.99 5.02
C SER A 153 13.50 10.48 5.93
N LYS A 154 13.75 9.80 7.04
CA LYS A 154 14.90 10.07 7.92
C LYS A 154 16.24 9.66 7.28
N TYR A 155 16.24 8.59 6.49
CA TYR A 155 17.41 8.17 5.72
C TYR A 155 17.83 9.26 4.71
N ILE A 156 16.87 9.83 3.97
CA ILE A 156 17.14 10.96 3.07
C ILE A 156 17.75 12.13 3.83
N LEU A 157 17.18 12.50 4.98
CA LEU A 157 17.68 13.63 5.77
C LEU A 157 19.09 13.44 6.36
N LYS A 158 19.54 12.20 6.52
CA LYS A 158 20.93 11.92 6.91
C LYS A 158 21.92 12.19 5.78
N GLN A 159 21.46 12.06 4.51
CA GLN A 159 22.29 12.33 3.33
C GLN A 159 22.20 13.80 2.91
N ASP A 160 21.00 14.37 3.00
CA ASP A 160 20.68 15.73 2.59
C ASP A 160 19.80 16.41 3.66
N SER A 161 20.43 17.14 4.58
CA SER A 161 19.74 17.82 5.67
C SER A 161 18.84 18.98 5.19
N ALA A 162 19.01 19.44 3.94
CA ALA A 162 18.21 20.47 3.30
C ALA A 162 17.07 19.90 2.44
N ALA A 163 16.90 18.58 2.43
CA ALA A 163 15.90 17.91 1.60
C ALA A 163 14.49 18.44 1.84
N SER A 164 13.77 18.63 0.75
CA SER A 164 12.32 18.85 0.70
C SER A 164 11.69 17.64 0.01
N ILE A 165 10.84 16.90 0.73
CA ILE A 165 10.43 15.55 0.34
C ILE A 165 8.94 15.54 -0.03
N ALA A 166 8.59 14.97 -1.19
CA ALA A 166 7.24 14.53 -1.53
C ALA A 166 7.08 13.03 -1.30
N LEU A 167 5.84 12.60 -1.06
CA LEU A 167 5.44 11.20 -1.10
C LEU A 167 4.49 10.98 -2.27
N TYR A 168 4.67 9.89 -2.99
CA TYR A 168 3.76 9.44 -4.04
C TYR A 168 3.51 7.94 -3.86
N GLY A 169 2.25 7.52 -3.88
CA GLY A 169 1.91 6.11 -3.72
C GLY A 169 0.74 5.69 -4.58
N VAL A 170 0.73 4.42 -5.01
CA VAL A 170 -0.34 3.80 -5.79
C VAL A 170 -0.93 2.63 -5.02
N SER A 171 -2.26 2.50 -4.94
CA SER A 171 -2.96 1.37 -4.33
C SER A 171 -2.56 1.18 -2.84
N MET A 172 -2.03 0.03 -2.43
CA MET A 172 -1.45 -0.16 -1.09
C MET A 172 -0.40 0.90 -0.77
N GLY A 173 0.41 1.32 -1.76
CA GLY A 173 1.37 2.42 -1.60
C GLY A 173 0.69 3.76 -1.32
N ALA A 174 -0.48 4.02 -1.92
CA ALA A 174 -1.29 5.21 -1.64
C ALA A 174 -1.81 5.19 -0.20
N SER A 175 -2.35 4.06 0.25
CA SER A 175 -2.76 3.89 1.65
C SER A 175 -1.58 4.01 2.60
N THR A 176 -0.40 3.51 2.21
CA THR A 176 0.85 3.64 2.96
C THR A 176 1.25 5.11 3.15
N VAL A 177 1.24 5.93 2.07
CA VAL A 177 1.60 7.35 2.19
C VAL A 177 0.54 8.15 2.96
N MET A 178 -0.74 7.79 2.85
CA MET A 178 -1.80 8.35 3.70
C MET A 178 -1.53 8.06 5.18
N MET A 179 -1.22 6.81 5.53
CA MET A 179 -0.90 6.43 6.91
C MET A 179 0.37 7.10 7.41
N ALA A 180 1.42 7.16 6.58
CA ALA A 180 2.65 7.90 6.91
C ALA A 180 2.39 9.38 7.19
N SER A 181 1.46 10.02 6.44
CA SER A 181 1.12 11.44 6.61
C SER A 181 0.51 11.77 7.98
N GLY A 182 -0.14 10.80 8.61
CA GLY A 182 -0.72 10.90 9.95
C GLY A 182 0.25 10.54 11.08
N ASN A 183 1.43 10.02 10.76
CA ASN A 183 2.41 9.60 11.74
C ASN A 183 3.07 10.82 12.41
N GLU A 184 3.13 10.82 13.76
CA GLU A 184 3.71 11.91 14.53
C GLU A 184 5.22 12.07 14.33
N GLN A 185 5.90 11.00 13.93
CA GLN A 185 7.34 10.97 13.69
C GLN A 185 7.72 11.37 12.26
N LEU A 186 6.73 11.66 11.39
CA LEU A 186 7.01 12.11 10.02
C LEU A 186 7.85 13.39 10.04
N PRO A 187 9.03 13.41 9.38
CA PRO A 187 9.88 14.58 9.37
C PRO A 187 9.19 15.80 8.74
N LYS A 188 9.42 16.99 9.27
CA LYS A 188 8.92 18.27 8.72
C LYS A 188 9.42 18.59 7.31
N ALA A 189 10.45 17.88 6.88
CA ALA A 189 10.98 17.94 5.50
C ALA A 189 10.02 17.31 4.48
N VAL A 190 9.13 16.41 4.90
CA VAL A 190 8.03 15.91 4.06
C VAL A 190 6.97 17.00 3.96
N LYS A 191 6.74 17.49 2.74
CA LYS A 191 5.95 18.69 2.46
C LYS A 191 4.57 18.41 1.87
N VAL A 192 4.43 17.34 1.11
CA VAL A 192 3.25 17.06 0.30
C VAL A 192 3.17 15.56 0.00
N ALA A 193 1.95 15.06 -0.21
CA ALA A 193 1.74 13.70 -0.69
C ALA A 193 0.75 13.66 -1.85
N VAL A 194 0.91 12.65 -2.72
CA VAL A 194 -0.05 12.24 -3.73
C VAL A 194 -0.40 10.78 -3.46
N GLU A 195 -1.67 10.49 -3.33
CA GLU A 195 -2.21 9.15 -3.27
C GLU A 195 -3.06 8.86 -4.51
N ASP A 196 -2.87 7.70 -5.14
CA ASP A 196 -3.61 7.25 -6.31
C ASP A 196 -4.23 5.88 -6.02
N CYS A 197 -5.56 5.81 -6.01
CA CYS A 197 -6.41 4.64 -5.78
C CYS A 197 -6.16 3.89 -4.45
N GLY A 198 -5.94 4.63 -3.35
CA GLY A 198 -5.80 4.04 -2.02
C GLY A 198 -7.14 3.68 -1.37
N TYR A 199 -7.10 2.71 -0.44
CA TYR A 199 -8.26 2.26 0.34
C TYR A 199 -8.39 2.98 1.68
N THR A 200 -9.61 2.94 2.27
CA THR A 200 -9.91 3.51 3.60
C THR A 200 -9.19 2.78 4.73
N SER A 201 -9.20 1.46 4.67
CA SER A 201 -8.48 0.58 5.60
C SER A 201 -8.27 -0.79 4.98
N ALA A 202 -7.29 -1.55 5.47
CA ALA A 202 -7.13 -2.94 5.05
C ALA A 202 -8.35 -3.79 5.41
N TRP A 203 -9.04 -3.45 6.50
CA TRP A 203 -10.28 -4.12 6.88
C TRP A 203 -11.40 -3.92 5.86
N ASP A 204 -11.61 -2.68 5.41
CA ASP A 204 -12.65 -2.36 4.42
C ASP A 204 -12.32 -2.99 3.07
N GLU A 205 -11.07 -2.91 2.64
CA GLU A 205 -10.59 -3.52 1.40
C GLU A 205 -10.78 -5.05 1.42
N PHE A 206 -10.33 -5.73 2.47
CA PHE A 206 -10.52 -7.16 2.58
C PHE A 206 -11.98 -7.58 2.77
N SER A 207 -12.82 -6.72 3.37
CA SER A 207 -14.27 -6.95 3.45
C SER A 207 -14.91 -6.94 2.07
N PHE A 208 -14.51 -5.98 1.23
CA PHE A 208 -14.95 -5.89 -0.15
C PHE A 208 -14.47 -7.08 -0.97
N GLN A 209 -13.18 -7.39 -0.95
CA GLN A 209 -12.59 -8.51 -1.69
C GLN A 209 -13.16 -9.88 -1.26
N LEU A 210 -13.50 -10.05 0.01
CA LEU A 210 -14.09 -11.28 0.52
C LEU A 210 -15.51 -11.51 -0.04
N ASP A 211 -16.30 -10.43 -0.16
CA ASP A 211 -17.61 -10.48 -0.79
C ASP A 211 -17.51 -10.69 -2.31
N ASP A 212 -16.64 -9.92 -2.97
CA ASP A 212 -16.48 -9.95 -4.43
C ASP A 212 -15.97 -11.30 -4.94
N LEU A 213 -14.87 -11.82 -4.34
CA LEU A 213 -14.23 -13.05 -4.79
C LEU A 213 -14.91 -14.33 -4.31
N PHE A 214 -15.54 -14.30 -3.13
CA PHE A 214 -16.05 -15.51 -2.47
C PHE A 214 -17.54 -15.46 -2.13
N GLY A 215 -18.20 -14.31 -2.28
CA GLY A 215 -19.59 -14.12 -1.85
C GLY A 215 -19.78 -14.29 -0.34
N LEU A 216 -18.75 -13.99 0.46
CA LEU A 216 -18.76 -14.22 1.90
C LEU A 216 -18.83 -12.90 2.67
N PRO A 217 -19.66 -12.84 3.74
CA PRO A 217 -19.65 -11.69 4.63
C PRO A 217 -18.36 -11.63 5.44
N SER A 218 -17.97 -10.42 5.88
CA SER A 218 -16.77 -10.21 6.71
C SER A 218 -16.78 -11.07 7.97
N PHE A 219 -17.90 -11.10 8.69
CA PHE A 219 -18.04 -11.96 9.87
C PHE A 219 -18.58 -13.35 9.49
N PRO A 220 -17.97 -14.44 9.97
CA PRO A 220 -16.82 -14.50 10.89
C PRO A 220 -15.47 -14.71 10.18
N ALA A 221 -15.43 -14.75 8.83
CA ALA A 221 -14.25 -15.16 8.06
C ALA A 221 -13.08 -14.17 8.23
N LEU A 222 -13.36 -12.88 8.07
CA LEU A 222 -12.32 -11.84 8.20
C LEU A 222 -11.83 -11.70 9.66
N ASP A 223 -12.72 -11.91 10.66
CA ASP A 223 -12.31 -11.93 12.07
C ASP A 223 -11.37 -13.10 12.36
N ALA A 224 -11.62 -14.27 11.77
CA ALA A 224 -10.75 -15.43 11.89
C ALA A 224 -9.40 -15.19 11.20
N ALA A 225 -9.39 -14.59 9.99
CA ALA A 225 -8.17 -14.19 9.28
C ALA A 225 -7.36 -13.17 10.08
N ASN A 226 -8.02 -12.15 10.64
CA ASN A 226 -7.39 -11.15 11.49
C ASN A 226 -6.78 -11.75 12.76
N PHE A 227 -7.45 -12.70 13.38
CA PHE A 227 -6.90 -13.43 14.53
C PHE A 227 -5.60 -14.17 14.15
N VAL A 228 -5.57 -14.83 13.00
CA VAL A 228 -4.36 -15.51 12.50
C VAL A 228 -3.29 -14.49 12.14
N THR A 229 -3.64 -13.35 11.52
CA THR A 229 -2.72 -12.24 11.23
C THR A 229 -2.04 -11.73 12.49
N LYS A 230 -2.80 -11.52 13.57
CA LYS A 230 -2.22 -11.13 14.86
C LYS A 230 -1.24 -12.15 15.42
N LEU A 231 -1.55 -13.45 15.27
CA LEU A 231 -0.69 -14.51 15.78
C LEU A 231 0.58 -14.70 14.96
N ARG A 232 0.50 -14.62 13.62
CA ARG A 232 1.60 -14.94 12.72
C ARG A 232 2.39 -13.73 12.29
N ALA A 233 1.70 -12.64 11.96
CA ALA A 233 2.31 -11.41 11.49
C ALA A 233 2.52 -10.37 12.61
N GLY A 234 1.78 -10.45 13.72
CA GLY A 234 1.98 -9.58 14.89
C GLY A 234 1.26 -8.23 14.79
N TYR A 235 0.32 -8.03 13.85
CA TYR A 235 -0.48 -6.81 13.76
C TYR A 235 -1.97 -7.10 13.55
N ASP A 236 -2.80 -6.12 13.87
CA ASP A 236 -4.24 -6.14 13.58
C ASP A 236 -4.49 -5.52 12.21
N LEU A 237 -5.27 -6.17 11.34
CA LEU A 237 -5.68 -5.59 10.04
C LEU A 237 -6.36 -4.22 10.20
N LYS A 238 -6.98 -3.97 11.36
CA LYS A 238 -7.60 -2.69 11.71
C LYS A 238 -6.60 -1.58 12.04
N ASP A 239 -5.31 -1.91 12.25
CA ASP A 239 -4.25 -0.92 12.45
C ASP A 239 -3.85 -0.26 11.12
N ALA A 240 -4.08 -0.94 9.98
CA ALA A 240 -3.90 -0.39 8.65
C ALA A 240 -5.12 0.49 8.26
N ASP A 241 -5.24 1.66 8.90
CA ASP A 241 -6.38 2.58 8.80
C ASP A 241 -5.94 3.95 8.25
N ALA A 242 -6.03 4.08 6.92
CA ALA A 242 -5.72 5.32 6.21
C ALA A 242 -6.76 6.41 6.53
N LEU A 243 -8.03 6.04 6.76
CA LEU A 243 -9.09 6.99 7.11
C LEU A 243 -8.85 7.66 8.47
N ALA A 244 -8.35 6.91 9.46
CA ALA A 244 -7.95 7.49 10.74
C ALA A 244 -6.69 8.37 10.61
N ALA A 245 -5.75 7.96 9.75
CA ALA A 245 -4.49 8.67 9.54
C ALA A 245 -4.69 10.03 8.86
N VAL A 246 -5.50 10.11 7.78
CA VAL A 246 -5.72 11.37 7.05
C VAL A 246 -6.41 12.44 7.90
N LYS A 247 -7.16 12.07 8.93
CA LYS A 247 -7.72 13.00 9.92
C LYS A 247 -6.64 13.75 10.72
N LYS A 248 -5.46 13.12 10.85
CA LYS A 248 -4.31 13.63 11.62
C LYS A 248 -3.20 14.18 10.72
N LYS A 249 -3.34 14.04 9.39
CA LYS A 249 -2.29 14.45 8.45
C LYS A 249 -1.90 15.92 8.63
N LYS A 250 -0.61 16.19 8.47
CA LYS A 250 -0.02 17.53 8.68
C LYS A 250 0.47 18.16 7.38
N ILE A 251 0.37 17.45 6.26
CA ILE A 251 0.88 17.86 4.95
C ILE A 251 -0.26 17.93 3.92
N PRO A 252 -0.21 18.82 2.93
CA PRO A 252 -1.11 18.85 1.81
C PRO A 252 -1.16 17.51 1.08
N MET A 253 -2.32 17.12 0.53
CA MET A 253 -2.50 15.84 -0.15
C MET A 253 -3.40 15.95 -1.36
N LEU A 254 -2.93 15.41 -2.49
CA LEU A 254 -3.74 15.18 -3.68
C LEU A 254 -4.27 13.75 -3.64
N PHE A 255 -5.59 13.62 -3.75
CA PHE A 255 -6.31 12.35 -3.86
C PHE A 255 -6.66 12.12 -5.32
N ILE A 256 -6.32 10.95 -5.86
CA ILE A 256 -6.64 10.56 -7.24
C ILE A 256 -7.33 9.19 -7.19
N HIS A 257 -8.37 9.00 -8.01
CA HIS A 257 -9.03 7.70 -8.13
C HIS A 257 -9.71 7.57 -9.49
N GLY A 258 -9.71 6.37 -10.06
CA GLY A 258 -10.49 6.06 -11.25
C GLY A 258 -11.98 5.84 -10.90
N ASP A 259 -12.91 6.27 -11.75
CA ASP A 259 -14.35 6.06 -11.51
C ASP A 259 -14.86 4.69 -11.99
N ALA A 260 -13.98 3.88 -12.56
CA ALA A 260 -14.23 2.50 -12.95
C ALA A 260 -13.31 1.51 -12.18
N ASP A 261 -12.80 1.91 -11.02
CA ASP A 261 -12.00 1.05 -10.16
C ASP A 261 -12.91 0.06 -9.43
N ASP A 262 -12.78 -1.21 -9.81
CA ASP A 262 -13.53 -2.35 -9.27
C ASP A 262 -12.71 -3.21 -8.31
N PHE A 263 -11.42 -2.91 -8.15
CA PHE A 263 -10.53 -3.58 -7.19
C PHE A 263 -10.50 -2.84 -5.84
N VAL A 264 -10.14 -1.55 -5.84
CA VAL A 264 -10.38 -0.66 -4.69
C VAL A 264 -11.54 0.27 -5.06
N PRO A 265 -12.74 0.04 -4.54
CA PRO A 265 -13.91 0.80 -4.97
C PRO A 265 -13.73 2.31 -4.90
N THR A 266 -14.09 3.00 -5.98
CA THR A 266 -14.01 4.48 -6.07
C THR A 266 -14.68 5.17 -4.87
N ASP A 267 -15.71 4.56 -4.30
CA ASP A 267 -16.41 5.09 -3.13
C ASP A 267 -15.51 5.24 -1.89
N MET A 268 -14.35 4.58 -1.85
CA MET A 268 -13.39 4.70 -0.74
C MET A 268 -12.67 6.07 -0.73
N VAL A 269 -12.48 6.72 -1.88
CA VAL A 269 -11.79 8.02 -1.92
C VAL A 269 -12.60 9.14 -1.28
N TYR A 270 -13.92 9.09 -1.37
CA TYR A 270 -14.77 10.19 -0.87
C TYR A 270 -14.71 10.37 0.65
N PRO A 271 -14.84 9.32 1.50
CA PRO A 271 -14.64 9.46 2.95
C PRO A 271 -13.21 9.85 3.30
N LEU A 272 -12.18 9.35 2.57
CA LEU A 272 -10.79 9.76 2.77
C LEU A 272 -10.62 11.25 2.51
N TYR A 273 -11.03 11.72 1.32
CA TYR A 273 -10.99 13.13 0.98
C TYR A 273 -11.77 14.00 1.96
N LYS A 274 -13.01 13.60 2.32
CA LYS A 274 -13.84 14.35 3.26
C LYS A 274 -13.18 14.48 4.64
N ALA A 275 -12.60 13.39 5.15
CA ALA A 275 -12.03 13.33 6.49
C ALA A 275 -10.65 13.97 6.60
N ALA A 276 -9.90 14.05 5.49
CA ALA A 276 -8.54 14.55 5.45
C ALA A 276 -8.44 15.98 5.99
N ALA A 277 -7.53 16.19 6.95
CA ALA A 277 -7.28 17.50 7.56
C ALA A 277 -6.40 18.38 6.64
N GLY A 278 -6.53 19.72 6.74
CA GLY A 278 -5.71 20.68 6.02
C GLY A 278 -5.95 20.71 4.51
N GLU A 279 -4.96 21.20 3.77
CA GLU A 279 -5.07 21.38 2.33
C GLU A 279 -5.16 20.04 1.59
N LYS A 280 -6.06 19.99 0.62
CA LYS A 280 -6.33 18.79 -0.17
C LYS A 280 -7.00 19.14 -1.50
N GLU A 281 -6.70 18.34 -2.52
CA GLU A 281 -7.39 18.37 -3.81
C GLU A 281 -7.84 16.95 -4.18
N LEU A 282 -8.87 16.83 -5.02
CA LEU A 282 -9.40 15.57 -5.52
C LEU A 282 -9.40 15.57 -7.04
N MET A 283 -8.98 14.47 -7.65
CA MET A 283 -9.07 14.20 -9.08
C MET A 283 -9.74 12.84 -9.28
N ILE A 284 -10.90 12.81 -9.90
CA ILE A 284 -11.54 11.58 -10.37
C ILE A 284 -11.26 11.43 -11.86
N VAL A 285 -10.66 10.30 -12.24
CA VAL A 285 -10.29 10.00 -13.63
C VAL A 285 -11.35 9.11 -14.25
N LYS A 286 -12.10 9.68 -15.22
CA LYS A 286 -13.21 9.00 -15.84
C LYS A 286 -12.77 7.79 -16.68
N GLY A 287 -13.37 6.63 -16.42
CA GLY A 287 -13.11 5.38 -17.13
C GLY A 287 -11.83 4.68 -16.71
N ALA A 288 -11.11 5.20 -15.71
CA ALA A 288 -9.93 4.54 -15.20
C ALA A 288 -10.30 3.41 -14.22
N GLY A 289 -9.79 2.21 -14.46
CA GLY A 289 -9.78 1.11 -13.51
C GLY A 289 -8.65 1.24 -12.49
N HIS A 290 -8.43 0.20 -11.68
CA HIS A 290 -7.44 0.20 -10.61
C HIS A 290 -6.02 0.48 -11.10
N GLY A 291 -5.37 1.52 -10.54
CA GLY A 291 -4.01 1.93 -10.88
C GLY A 291 -3.84 2.46 -12.31
N LYS A 292 -4.94 2.70 -13.06
CA LYS A 292 -4.93 3.11 -14.47
C LYS A 292 -5.12 4.60 -14.69
N SER A 293 -5.25 5.40 -13.64
CA SER A 293 -5.51 6.85 -13.74
C SER A 293 -4.52 7.55 -14.67
N ARG A 294 -3.21 7.24 -14.55
CA ARG A 294 -2.16 7.86 -15.37
C ARG A 294 -2.13 7.36 -16.82
N GLU A 295 -2.72 6.17 -17.11
CA GLU A 295 -2.75 5.59 -18.45
C GLU A 295 -3.89 6.14 -19.32
N ILE A 296 -5.03 6.49 -18.70
CA ILE A 296 -6.23 6.99 -19.41
C ILE A 296 -6.02 8.39 -19.99
N ASP A 297 -5.46 9.31 -19.20
CA ASP A 297 -5.12 10.67 -19.65
C ASP A 297 -3.78 11.10 -19.04
N PRO A 298 -2.65 10.63 -19.59
CA PRO A 298 -1.32 10.92 -19.05
C PRO A 298 -1.03 12.42 -18.93
N LEU A 299 -1.48 13.21 -19.91
CA LEU A 299 -1.22 14.65 -19.93
C LEU A 299 -1.96 15.39 -18.81
N ALA A 300 -3.24 15.09 -18.60
CA ALA A 300 -4.02 15.71 -17.53
C ALA A 300 -3.54 15.21 -16.15
N TYR A 301 -3.23 13.92 -16.05
CA TYR A 301 -2.73 13.32 -14.84
C TYR A 301 -1.42 13.95 -14.35
N TRP A 302 -0.38 13.92 -15.19
CA TRP A 302 0.93 14.46 -14.82
C TRP A 302 0.90 15.98 -14.63
N ARG A 303 0.16 16.73 -15.47
CA ARG A 303 -0.05 18.17 -15.24
C ARG A 303 -0.65 18.44 -13.87
N LYS A 304 -1.61 17.64 -13.43
CA LYS A 304 -2.24 17.79 -12.11
C LYS A 304 -1.26 17.47 -10.98
N VAL A 305 -0.56 16.35 -11.08
CA VAL A 305 0.44 15.90 -10.08
C VAL A 305 1.57 16.93 -9.98
N ASP A 306 2.21 17.27 -11.10
CA ASP A 306 3.36 18.18 -11.12
C ASP A 306 2.99 19.60 -10.63
N SER A 307 1.84 20.10 -11.07
CA SER A 307 1.33 21.40 -10.59
C SER A 307 1.03 21.38 -9.10
N TYR A 308 0.50 20.27 -8.57
CA TYR A 308 0.22 20.15 -7.14
C TYR A 308 1.50 20.08 -6.32
N LEU A 309 2.44 19.22 -6.69
CA LEU A 309 3.74 19.10 -6.02
C LEU A 309 4.53 20.40 -6.06
N GLY A 310 4.54 21.10 -7.20
CA GLY A 310 5.26 22.36 -7.39
C GLY A 310 4.76 23.53 -6.53
N LYS A 311 3.59 23.41 -5.86
CA LYS A 311 3.13 24.40 -4.89
C LYS A 311 3.89 24.35 -3.56
N TYR A 312 4.51 23.21 -3.26
CA TYR A 312 5.05 22.94 -1.92
C TYR A 312 6.56 22.60 -1.91
N LEU A 313 7.16 22.41 -3.12
CA LEU A 313 8.56 22.00 -3.29
C LEU A 313 9.40 22.99 -4.11
#